data_13cced92621d8c3b7980033ea59172b3
#
_entry.id   13cced92621d8c3b7980033ea59172b3
#
_cell.length_a   1.000
_cell.length_b   1.000
_cell.length_c   1.000
_cell.angle_alpha   90.00
_cell.angle_beta   90.00
_cell.angle_gamma   90.00
#
_symmetry.space_group_name_H-M   'P 1'
#
loop_
_entity.id
_entity.type
_entity.pdbx_description
1 polymer ?
#
loop_
_entity_poly.entity_id
_entity_poly.type
_entity_poly.pdbx_seq_one_letter_code
_entity_poly.pdbx_strand_id
1 'polypeptide(L)'
;MQPLLLDLLLAVGTVALMIAFVVYQIYNLRWLQHHGRQISAMVTSIRPETGKTAWGFSRDNYSVTAIWTNPRTGRMYTFWTWTMNSRPAYTKGSLVPVLIDPKNPKRYVLNL
;
A
#
# COMPACT_ATOMS: atom_id res chain seq x y z
N MET A 1 -1.68 -43.14 4.86
CA MET A 1 -2.97 -42.84 4.98
C MET A 1 -3.30 -41.44 5.23
N GLN A 2 -2.56 -40.84 5.82
CA GLN A 2 -2.86 -39.60 6.26
C GLN A 2 -2.31 -38.47 5.45
N PRO A 3 -1.60 -38.67 4.29
CA PRO A 3 -1.18 -37.55 3.45
C PRO A 3 -2.36 -36.71 2.95
N LEU A 4 -3.50 -37.33 2.64
CA LEU A 4 -4.69 -36.58 2.20
C LEU A 4 -5.26 -35.71 3.30
N LEU A 5 -5.30 -36.19 4.53
CA LEU A 5 -5.78 -35.41 5.67
C LEU A 5 -4.84 -34.25 6.00
N LEU A 6 -3.54 -34.52 5.94
CA LEU A 6 -2.51 -33.49 6.18
C LEU A 6 -2.56 -32.40 5.11
N ASP A 7 -2.70 -32.78 3.84
CA ASP A 7 -2.82 -31.84 2.73
C ASP A 7 -4.08 -31.00 2.86
N LEU A 8 -5.19 -31.59 3.29
CA LEU A 8 -6.43 -30.88 3.53
C LEU A 8 -6.27 -29.85 4.66
N LEU A 9 -5.62 -30.23 5.75
CA LEU A 9 -5.36 -29.33 6.87
C LEU A 9 -4.45 -28.17 6.46
N LEU A 10 -3.42 -28.44 5.67
CA LEU A 10 -2.53 -27.39 5.15
C LEU A 10 -3.27 -26.44 4.22
N ALA A 11 -4.14 -26.96 3.35
CA ALA A 11 -4.93 -26.15 2.44
C ALA A 11 -5.90 -25.24 3.20
N VAL A 12 -6.60 -25.78 4.19
CA VAL A 12 -7.51 -25.00 5.04
C VAL A 12 -6.76 -23.94 5.82
N GLY A 13 -5.60 -24.27 6.38
CA GLY A 13 -4.77 -23.33 7.11
C GLY A 13 -4.29 -22.18 6.23
N THR A 14 -3.86 -22.48 5.00
CA THR A 14 -3.42 -21.47 4.04
C THR A 14 -4.56 -20.52 3.65
N VAL A 15 -5.73 -21.08 3.36
CA VAL A 15 -6.93 -20.28 3.02
C VAL A 15 -7.33 -19.39 4.20
N ALA A 16 -7.30 -19.94 5.42
CA ALA A 16 -7.64 -19.17 6.63
C ALA A 16 -6.68 -17.99 6.83
N LEU A 17 -5.37 -18.19 6.60
CA LEU A 17 -4.38 -17.12 6.68
C LEU A 17 -4.60 -16.05 5.62
N MET A 18 -4.94 -16.45 4.40
CA MET A 18 -5.24 -15.48 3.33
C MET A 18 -6.47 -14.64 3.65
N ILE A 19 -7.53 -15.27 4.17
CA ILE A 19 -8.75 -14.56 4.58
C ILE A 19 -8.43 -13.61 5.72
N ALA A 20 -7.67 -14.04 6.72
CA ALA A 20 -7.28 -13.20 7.83
C ALA A 20 -6.48 -11.99 7.37
N PHE A 21 -5.57 -12.17 6.42
CA PHE A 21 -4.78 -11.08 5.86
C PHE A 21 -5.66 -10.06 5.13
N VAL A 22 -6.59 -10.52 4.30
CA VAL A 22 -7.51 -9.64 3.57
C VAL A 22 -8.41 -8.88 4.53
N VAL A 23 -8.96 -9.56 5.54
CA VAL A 23 -9.79 -8.91 6.56
C VAL A 23 -9.00 -7.86 7.32
N TYR A 24 -7.75 -8.14 7.67
CA TYR A 24 -6.88 -7.18 8.33
C TYR A 24 -6.65 -5.94 7.46
N GLN A 25 -6.40 -6.12 6.17
CA GLN A 25 -6.20 -5.01 5.24
C GLN A 25 -7.44 -4.12 5.14
N ILE A 26 -8.62 -4.73 5.02
CA ILE A 26 -9.89 -3.98 4.96
C ILE A 26 -10.13 -3.25 6.27
N TYR A 27 -9.91 -3.91 7.41
CA TYR A 27 -10.07 -3.31 8.73
C TYR A 27 -9.13 -2.10 8.90
N ASN A 28 -7.87 -2.26 8.51
CA ASN A 28 -6.88 -1.20 8.61
C ASN A 28 -7.25 0.01 7.76
N LEU A 29 -7.71 -0.23 6.53
CA LEU A 29 -8.15 0.84 5.65
C LEU A 29 -9.36 1.59 6.21
N ARG A 30 -10.36 0.86 6.71
CA ARG A 30 -11.55 1.46 7.34
C ARG A 30 -11.19 2.23 8.60
N TRP A 31 -10.29 1.68 9.41
CA TRP A 31 -9.83 2.36 10.61
C TRP A 31 -9.18 3.71 10.25
N LEU A 32 -8.32 3.73 9.24
CA LEU A 32 -7.67 4.95 8.79
C LEU A 32 -8.67 5.96 8.21
N GLN A 33 -9.71 5.49 7.54
CA GLN A 33 -10.77 6.37 7.03
C GLN A 33 -11.56 7.05 8.13
N HIS A 34 -11.78 6.37 9.27
CA HIS A 34 -12.54 6.90 10.38
C HIS A 34 -11.69 7.63 11.44
N HIS A 35 -10.49 7.16 11.69
CA HIS A 35 -9.62 7.66 12.75
C HIS A 35 -8.34 8.32 12.23
N GLY A 36 -8.03 8.13 10.95
CA GLY A 36 -6.85 8.69 10.35
C GLY A 36 -6.96 10.20 10.13
N ARG A 37 -5.82 10.84 10.07
CA ARG A 37 -5.70 12.25 9.72
C ARG A 37 -5.24 12.38 8.28
N GLN A 38 -5.93 13.20 7.51
CA GLN A 38 -5.51 13.52 6.15
C GLN A 38 -4.43 14.59 6.18
N ILE A 39 -3.33 14.28 5.52
CA ILE A 39 -2.23 15.21 5.32
C ILE A 39 -1.91 15.32 3.83
N SER A 40 -1.17 16.35 3.46
CA SER A 40 -0.68 16.51 2.10
C SER A 40 0.81 16.20 2.06
N ALA A 41 1.20 15.20 1.27
CA ALA A 41 2.58 14.83 1.06
C ALA A 41 3.03 15.26 -0.33
N MET A 42 4.30 15.62 -0.46
CA MET A 42 4.87 16.06 -1.74
C MET A 42 5.48 14.86 -2.46
N VAL A 43 5.09 14.66 -3.72
CA VAL A 43 5.65 13.61 -4.55
C VAL A 43 7.08 13.97 -4.92
N THR A 44 8.02 13.10 -4.55
CA THR A 44 9.45 13.30 -4.82
C THR A 44 9.96 12.45 -5.97
N SER A 45 9.29 11.33 -6.25
CA SER A 45 9.73 10.41 -7.28
C SER A 45 8.55 9.64 -7.86
N ILE A 46 8.51 9.55 -9.17
CA ILE A 46 7.61 8.67 -9.91
C ILE A 46 8.49 7.88 -10.85
N ARG A 47 8.59 6.56 -10.63
CA ARG A 47 9.41 5.69 -11.46
C ARG A 47 8.53 4.73 -12.25
N PRO A 48 8.68 4.70 -13.58
CA PRO A 48 8.04 3.64 -14.35
C PRO A 48 8.76 2.33 -14.08
N GLU A 49 7.99 1.31 -13.72
CA GLU A 49 8.51 -0.04 -13.57
C GLU A 49 7.79 -0.94 -14.56
N THR A 50 8.49 -1.30 -15.61
CA THR A 50 8.00 -2.26 -16.60
C THR A 50 8.37 -3.65 -16.12
N GLY A 51 7.35 -4.44 -15.76
CA GLY A 51 7.50 -5.85 -15.45
C GLY A 51 6.85 -6.70 -16.52
N LYS A 52 7.50 -7.79 -16.89
CA LYS A 52 6.86 -8.83 -17.70
C LYS A 52 6.22 -9.83 -16.76
N THR A 53 4.94 -10.14 -16.98
CA THR A 53 4.30 -11.24 -16.26
C THR A 53 4.88 -12.57 -16.72
N ALA A 54 4.61 -13.64 -15.98
CA ALA A 54 5.02 -15.00 -16.34
C ALA A 54 4.47 -15.42 -17.72
N TRP A 55 3.45 -14.76 -18.23
CA TRP A 55 2.82 -15.02 -19.51
C TRP A 55 3.39 -14.16 -20.66
N GLY A 56 4.41 -13.33 -20.39
CA GLY A 56 5.01 -12.47 -21.39
C GLY A 56 4.29 -11.16 -21.65
N PHE A 57 3.25 -10.83 -20.86
CA PHE A 57 2.55 -9.55 -20.97
C PHE A 57 3.33 -8.48 -20.22
N SER A 58 3.54 -7.34 -20.86
CA SER A 58 4.12 -6.18 -20.20
C SER A 58 3.04 -5.42 -19.43
N ARG A 59 3.36 -5.02 -18.19
CA ARG A 59 2.50 -4.16 -17.39
C ARG A 59 3.25 -2.87 -17.09
N ASP A 60 2.60 -1.76 -17.34
CA ASP A 60 3.14 -0.45 -16.95
C ASP A 60 2.75 -0.16 -15.52
N ASN A 61 3.66 -0.45 -14.60
CA ASN A 61 3.52 -0.11 -13.21
C ASN A 61 4.37 1.11 -12.89
N TYR A 62 3.88 1.94 -12.00
CA TYR A 62 4.62 3.11 -11.52
C TYR A 62 4.75 3.02 -10.01
N SER A 63 5.94 3.35 -9.50
CA SER A 63 6.12 3.54 -8.07
C SER A 63 6.14 5.03 -7.77
N VAL A 64 5.36 5.42 -6.78
CA VAL A 64 5.23 6.81 -6.34
C VAL A 64 5.78 6.91 -4.94
N THR A 65 6.71 7.84 -4.74
CA THR A 65 7.27 8.15 -3.43
C THR A 65 6.92 9.58 -3.08
N ALA A 66 6.40 9.79 -1.88
CA ALA A 66 6.05 11.10 -1.37
C ALA A 66 6.65 11.29 0.02
N ILE A 67 6.97 12.53 0.37
CA ILE A 67 7.51 12.87 1.68
C ILE A 67 6.60 13.87 2.39
N TRP A 68 6.60 13.78 3.70
CA TRP A 68 5.88 14.70 4.57
C TRP A 68 6.70 14.96 5.83
N THR A 69 6.84 16.23 6.19
CA THR A 69 7.51 16.62 7.42
C THR A 69 6.46 17.00 8.45
N ASN A 70 6.50 16.31 9.59
CA ASN A 70 5.59 16.61 10.68
C ASN A 70 5.97 17.97 11.30
N PRO A 71 5.08 18.97 11.27
CA PRO A 71 5.41 20.29 11.79
C PRO A 71 5.57 20.32 13.32
N ARG A 72 5.03 19.34 14.03
CA ARG A 72 5.15 19.26 15.49
C ARG A 72 6.50 18.72 15.94
N THR A 73 7.00 17.71 15.25
CA THR A 73 8.24 17.00 15.66
C THR A 73 9.42 17.30 14.78
N GLY A 74 9.20 17.86 13.59
CA GLY A 74 10.23 18.05 12.57
C GLY A 74 10.68 16.77 11.90
N ARG A 75 10.08 15.62 12.21
CA ARG A 75 10.42 14.36 11.59
C ARG A 75 9.86 14.26 10.18
N MET A 76 10.66 13.72 9.29
CA MET A 76 10.28 13.49 7.89
C MET A 76 9.88 12.03 7.72
N TYR A 77 8.76 11.81 7.05
CA TYR A 77 8.23 10.48 6.74
C TYR A 77 8.19 10.30 5.24
N THR A 78 8.57 9.12 4.78
CA THR A 78 8.51 8.74 3.37
C THR A 78 7.38 7.75 3.17
N PHE A 79 6.50 8.05 2.22
CA PHE A 79 5.37 7.19 1.85
C PHE A 79 5.61 6.64 0.46
N TRP A 80 5.21 5.41 0.26
CA TRP A 80 5.46 4.71 -0.98
C TRP A 80 4.23 3.89 -1.38
N THR A 81 3.90 3.87 -2.66
CA THR A 81 2.82 3.06 -3.19
C THR A 81 3.08 2.70 -4.65
N TRP A 82 2.33 1.72 -5.12
CA TRP A 82 2.33 1.30 -6.51
C TRP A 82 1.05 1.75 -7.19
N THR A 83 1.16 2.13 -8.47
CA THR A 83 0.01 2.27 -9.35
C THR A 83 0.10 1.19 -10.41
N MET A 84 -1.00 0.49 -10.66
CA MET A 84 -1.05 -0.58 -11.66
C MET A 84 -1.71 -0.10 -12.94
N ASN A 85 -1.07 -0.38 -14.08
CA ASN A 85 -1.62 -0.19 -15.42
C ASN A 85 -2.09 1.23 -15.75
N SER A 86 -1.73 2.23 -14.97
CA SER A 86 -2.09 3.60 -15.27
C SER A 86 -0.98 4.55 -14.87
N ARG A 87 -0.73 5.51 -15.73
CA ARG A 87 0.18 6.59 -15.41
C ARG A 87 -0.45 7.46 -14.33
N PRO A 88 0.26 7.79 -13.23
CA PRO A 88 -0.28 8.67 -12.22
C PRO A 88 -0.63 10.04 -12.81
N ALA A 89 -1.74 10.60 -12.37
CA ALA A 89 -2.13 11.96 -12.73
C ALA A 89 -1.22 13.02 -12.09
N TYR A 90 -0.38 12.61 -11.16
CA TYR A 90 0.49 13.50 -10.41
C TYR A 90 1.87 13.57 -11.05
N THR A 91 2.51 14.72 -10.88
CA THR A 91 3.89 14.93 -11.30
C THR A 91 4.76 15.12 -10.07
N LYS A 92 6.08 15.03 -10.26
CA LYS A 92 7.04 15.34 -9.22
C LYS A 92 6.82 16.77 -8.69
N GLY A 93 6.73 16.90 -7.37
CA GLY A 93 6.44 18.19 -6.73
C GLY A 93 4.96 18.41 -6.43
N SER A 94 4.06 17.57 -6.92
CA SER A 94 2.64 17.66 -6.63
C SER A 94 2.35 17.24 -5.19
N LEU A 95 1.27 17.79 -4.62
CA LEU A 95 0.78 17.38 -3.32
C LEU A 95 -0.28 16.28 -3.50
N VAL A 96 -0.18 15.23 -2.72
CA VAL A 96 -1.14 14.12 -2.73
C VAL A 96 -1.71 13.93 -1.33
N PRO A 97 -3.00 13.60 -1.21
CA PRO A 97 -3.58 13.32 0.09
C PRO A 97 -3.13 11.97 0.62
N VAL A 98 -2.74 11.93 1.88
CA VAL A 98 -2.34 10.72 2.58
C VAL A 98 -3.10 10.64 3.89
N LEU A 99 -3.68 9.49 4.18
CA LEU A 99 -4.29 9.20 5.47
C LEU A 99 -3.25 8.54 6.37
N ILE A 100 -3.01 9.11 7.51
CA ILE A 100 -2.05 8.58 8.49
C ILE A 100 -2.73 8.31 9.82
N ASP A 101 -2.15 7.41 10.60
CA ASP A 101 -2.46 7.29 12.01
C ASP A 101 -1.73 8.42 12.77
N PRO A 102 -2.44 9.32 13.46
CA PRO A 102 -1.78 10.44 14.14
C PRO A 102 -0.77 10.00 15.20
N LYS A 103 -0.96 8.82 15.78
CA LYS A 103 -0.05 8.25 16.77
C LYS A 103 1.12 7.52 16.15
N ASN A 104 0.95 7.02 14.93
CA ASN A 104 1.98 6.28 14.21
C ASN A 104 1.91 6.58 12.72
N PRO A 105 2.58 7.63 12.23
CA PRO A 105 2.54 8.02 10.82
C PRO A 105 3.12 6.97 9.86
N LYS A 106 3.79 5.95 10.36
CA LYS A 106 4.23 4.82 9.53
C LYS A 106 3.06 3.97 9.06
N ARG A 107 1.91 4.08 9.71
CA ARG A 107 0.66 3.46 9.28
C ARG A 107 -0.10 4.48 8.43
N TYR A 108 -0.13 4.24 7.12
CA TYR A 108 -0.65 5.22 6.18
C TYR A 108 -1.30 4.55 4.97
N VAL A 109 -2.10 5.33 4.26
CA VAL A 109 -2.64 4.97 2.94
C VAL A 109 -2.54 6.20 2.05
N LEU A 110 -1.85 6.04 0.91
CA LEU A 110 -1.86 7.06 -0.13
C LEU A 110 -3.17 6.97 -0.92
N ASN A 111 -3.86 8.08 -0.97
CA ASN A 111 -5.12 8.17 -1.72
C ASN A 111 -4.84 8.85 -3.05
N LEU A 112 -4.43 8.03 -3.99
CA LEU A 112 -4.10 8.51 -5.34
C LEU A 112 -5.33 8.63 -6.24
#